data_ddd320b996ba132107b8eb3a971a1cf0
#
_entry.id   ddd320b996ba132107b8eb3a971a1cf0
#
_cell.length_a   1.000
_cell.length_b   1.000
_cell.length_c   1.000
_cell.angle_alpha   90.00
_cell.angle_beta   90.00
_cell.angle_gamma   90.00
#
_symmetry.space_group_name_H-M   'P 1'
#
loop_
_entity.id
_entity.type
_entity.pdbx_description
1 polymer ?
#
loop_
_entity_poly.entity_id
_entity_poly.type
_entity_poly.pdbx_seq_one_letter_code
_entity_poly.pdbx_strand_id
1 'polypeptide(L)'
;MEKNFFEAFPNLKLTGARKDLFEQVVVERITATRRKDILRIYIRSERLIEKEDVYGVEQEIKKQFFPKDNIIIKIYEKFILSGQYNPEKLMDTYKDSVLMELKDTEHMLYTMFRQADMEYPDEQTVKLILEDSVIAKSKEDELIRILDKVLNERCGFSVKFHVDYREAAESKYREEDELKIQQIVANIADRVSVASNDSNQGEVQLVQKTTAAEKKPAPAENPKASEKPASFNKPEKRFEKGGFQRRFQKKS
;
A
#
# COMPACT_ATOMS: atom_id res chain seq x y z
N MET A 1 27.25 -17.57 3.18
CA MET A 1 28.40 -16.87 3.80
C MET A 1 28.00 -15.42 3.99
N GLU A 2 27.95 -14.97 5.23
CA GLU A 2 27.71 -13.58 5.57
C GLU A 2 28.94 -12.75 5.17
N LYS A 3 28.73 -11.61 4.54
CA LYS A 3 29.78 -10.71 4.10
C LYS A 3 29.47 -9.29 4.54
N ASN A 4 30.49 -8.50 4.82
CA ASN A 4 30.30 -7.07 4.97
C ASN A 4 29.71 -6.49 3.68
N PHE A 5 28.91 -5.41 3.81
CA PHE A 5 28.21 -4.81 2.68
C PHE A 5 29.16 -4.44 1.52
N PHE A 6 30.29 -3.82 1.81
CA PHE A 6 31.26 -3.45 0.79
C PHE A 6 32.12 -4.61 0.27
N GLU A 7 32.18 -5.73 1.00
CA GLU A 7 32.73 -6.96 0.44
C GLU A 7 31.79 -7.62 -0.58
N ALA A 8 30.48 -7.47 -0.35
CA ALA A 8 29.48 -7.94 -1.31
C ALA A 8 29.36 -7.03 -2.53
N PHE A 9 29.62 -5.72 -2.35
CA PHE A 9 29.56 -4.69 -3.39
C PHE A 9 30.87 -3.87 -3.47
N PRO A 10 32.02 -4.47 -3.84
CA PRO A 10 33.33 -3.82 -3.72
C PRO A 10 33.50 -2.57 -4.61
N ASN A 11 32.71 -2.46 -5.67
CA ASN A 11 32.79 -1.34 -6.61
C ASN A 11 31.71 -0.27 -6.36
N LEU A 12 30.85 -0.45 -5.35
CA LEU A 12 29.81 0.51 -5.01
C LEU A 12 30.43 1.73 -4.32
N LYS A 13 30.17 2.90 -4.88
CA LYS A 13 30.61 4.17 -4.32
C LYS A 13 29.45 4.81 -3.58
N LEU A 14 29.50 4.79 -2.25
CA LEU A 14 28.64 5.57 -1.39
C LEU A 14 29.46 6.72 -0.78
N THR A 15 28.81 7.84 -0.46
CA THR A 15 29.45 9.02 0.12
C THR A 15 28.73 9.47 1.40
N GLY A 16 29.46 10.16 2.27
CA GLY A 16 28.92 10.76 3.49
C GLY A 16 28.36 9.72 4.47
N ALA A 17 27.35 10.11 5.22
CA ALA A 17 26.76 9.33 6.31
C ALA A 17 26.30 7.93 5.87
N ARG A 18 25.80 7.78 4.61
CA ARG A 18 25.39 6.47 4.07
C ARG A 18 26.54 5.49 3.99
N LYS A 19 27.73 5.94 3.64
CA LYS A 19 28.91 5.08 3.62
C LYS A 19 29.19 4.53 5.02
N ASP A 20 29.24 5.42 6.01
CA ASP A 20 29.56 5.06 7.40
C ASP A 20 28.50 4.12 8.02
N LEU A 21 27.22 4.35 7.68
CA LEU A 21 26.13 3.46 8.08
C LEU A 21 26.28 2.05 7.51
N PHE A 22 26.59 1.94 6.22
CA PHE A 22 26.65 0.65 5.53
C PHE A 22 27.98 -0.08 5.73
N GLU A 23 29.03 0.55 6.28
CA GLU A 23 30.27 -0.14 6.68
C GLU A 23 30.04 -1.21 7.76
N GLN A 24 29.01 -1.05 8.60
CA GLN A 24 28.69 -1.97 9.68
C GLN A 24 27.59 -2.97 9.32
N VAL A 25 27.09 -2.89 8.09
CA VAL A 25 26.00 -3.76 7.62
C VAL A 25 26.54 -5.06 7.08
N VAL A 26 25.88 -6.17 7.42
CA VAL A 26 26.18 -7.50 6.93
C VAL A 26 25.15 -7.90 5.88
N VAL A 27 25.61 -8.37 4.74
CA VAL A 27 24.75 -8.98 3.71
C VAL A 27 24.62 -10.47 4.01
N GLU A 28 23.41 -10.91 4.36
CA GLU A 28 23.12 -12.31 4.65
C GLU A 28 22.97 -13.12 3.36
N ARG A 29 22.23 -12.56 2.39
CA ARG A 29 22.04 -13.21 1.08
C ARG A 29 21.57 -12.19 0.03
N ILE A 30 21.85 -12.57 -1.23
CA ILE A 30 21.34 -11.84 -2.41
C ILE A 30 20.59 -12.86 -3.27
N THR A 31 19.39 -12.51 -3.70
CA THR A 31 18.56 -13.35 -4.56
C THR A 31 18.01 -12.55 -5.72
N ALA A 32 17.85 -13.17 -6.87
CA ALA A 32 17.17 -12.58 -8.02
C ALA A 32 15.95 -13.42 -8.38
N THR A 33 14.93 -12.79 -8.90
CA THR A 33 13.79 -13.49 -9.50
C THR A 33 14.23 -14.30 -10.72
N ARG A 34 13.43 -15.30 -11.10
CA ARG A 34 13.72 -16.12 -12.31
C ARG A 34 13.80 -15.25 -13.58
N ARG A 35 13.04 -14.17 -13.64
CA ARG A 35 13.02 -13.20 -14.76
C ARG A 35 14.16 -12.20 -14.69
N LYS A 36 14.90 -12.16 -13.57
CA LYS A 36 15.97 -11.18 -13.28
C LYS A 36 15.50 -9.73 -13.32
N ASP A 37 14.24 -9.51 -13.02
CA ASP A 37 13.61 -8.20 -12.96
C ASP A 37 13.68 -7.57 -11.56
N ILE A 38 13.88 -8.39 -10.51
CA ILE A 38 14.04 -7.92 -9.13
C ILE A 38 15.27 -8.57 -8.50
N LEU A 39 16.16 -7.75 -7.96
CA LEU A 39 17.26 -8.16 -7.10
C LEU A 39 16.89 -7.84 -5.65
N ARG A 40 16.87 -8.87 -4.79
CA ARG A 40 16.59 -8.77 -3.37
C ARG A 40 17.86 -8.96 -2.58
N ILE A 41 18.20 -7.99 -1.76
CA ILE A 41 19.38 -7.96 -0.91
C ILE A 41 18.89 -8.01 0.53
N TYR A 42 19.26 -9.03 1.28
CA TYR A 42 18.90 -9.20 2.69
C TYR A 42 20.09 -8.77 3.52
N ILE A 43 19.86 -7.77 4.36
CA ILE A 43 20.89 -7.20 5.22
C ILE A 43 20.54 -7.32 6.69
N ARG A 44 21.58 -7.34 7.52
CA ARG A 44 21.50 -7.30 8.97
C ARG A 44 22.31 -6.12 9.50
N SER A 45 21.75 -5.38 10.43
CA SER A 45 22.41 -4.26 11.08
C SER A 45 22.12 -4.25 12.58
N GLU A 46 23.08 -3.80 13.38
CA GLU A 46 22.92 -3.56 14.82
C GLU A 46 22.38 -2.14 15.10
N ARG A 47 22.25 -1.33 14.07
CA ARG A 47 21.71 0.02 14.13
C ARG A 47 20.49 0.14 13.25
N LEU A 48 19.55 0.99 13.66
CA LEU A 48 18.46 1.41 12.79
C LEU A 48 19.04 2.18 11.60
N ILE A 49 18.55 1.83 10.41
CA ILE A 49 18.85 2.53 9.17
C ILE A 49 17.53 3.11 8.68
N GLU A 50 17.50 4.41 8.46
CA GLU A 50 16.31 5.07 7.97
C GLU A 50 15.96 4.60 6.55
N LYS A 51 14.67 4.57 6.25
CA LYS A 51 14.19 4.07 4.96
C LYS A 51 14.66 4.94 3.79
N GLU A 52 14.86 6.22 4.03
CA GLU A 52 15.45 7.14 3.06
C GLU A 52 16.87 6.72 2.64
N ASP A 53 17.69 6.31 3.59
CA ASP A 53 19.05 5.84 3.31
C ASP A 53 19.04 4.50 2.59
N VAL A 54 18.15 3.59 2.98
CA VAL A 54 17.96 2.30 2.27
C VAL A 54 17.57 2.54 0.82
N TYR A 55 16.57 3.38 0.56
CA TYR A 55 16.15 3.73 -0.79
C TYR A 55 17.25 4.44 -1.59
N GLY A 56 18.01 5.32 -0.93
CA GLY A 56 19.17 5.95 -1.55
C GLY A 56 20.22 4.94 -2.01
N VAL A 57 20.50 3.92 -1.20
CA VAL A 57 21.45 2.85 -1.57
C VAL A 57 20.88 1.95 -2.66
N GLU A 58 19.58 1.61 -2.65
CA GLU A 58 18.92 0.89 -3.74
C GLU A 58 19.10 1.61 -5.09
N GLN A 59 18.91 2.94 -5.08
CA GLN A 59 19.10 3.79 -6.26
C GLN A 59 20.56 3.84 -6.73
N GLU A 60 21.52 3.95 -5.79
CA GLU A 60 22.94 3.95 -6.15
C GLU A 60 23.39 2.60 -6.70
N ILE A 61 22.93 1.49 -6.14
CA ILE A 61 23.19 0.15 -6.70
C ILE A 61 22.62 0.05 -8.11
N LYS A 62 21.36 0.50 -8.30
CA LYS A 62 20.72 0.52 -9.62
C LYS A 62 21.51 1.34 -10.62
N LYS A 63 21.90 2.55 -10.26
CA LYS A 63 22.62 3.49 -11.12
C LYS A 63 24.03 3.00 -11.48
N GLN A 64 24.76 2.45 -10.52
CA GLN A 64 26.17 2.08 -10.72
C GLN A 64 26.35 0.70 -11.37
N PHE A 65 25.50 -0.29 -11.04
CA PHE A 65 25.65 -1.64 -11.56
C PHE A 65 24.69 -1.99 -12.70
N PHE A 66 23.53 -1.37 -12.75
CA PHE A 66 22.46 -1.71 -13.70
C PHE A 66 21.87 -0.50 -14.41
N PRO A 67 22.69 0.42 -14.96
CA PRO A 67 22.21 1.70 -15.52
C PRO A 67 21.29 1.53 -16.73
N LYS A 68 21.42 0.43 -17.46
CA LYS A 68 20.65 0.16 -18.69
C LYS A 68 19.58 -0.91 -18.52
N ASP A 69 19.62 -1.64 -17.40
CA ASP A 69 18.71 -2.77 -17.16
C ASP A 69 17.43 -2.30 -16.46
N ASN A 70 16.30 -2.88 -16.82
CA ASN A 70 15.04 -2.63 -16.11
C ASN A 70 14.90 -3.57 -14.90
N ILE A 71 15.89 -3.52 -13.99
CA ILE A 71 15.90 -4.30 -12.75
C ILE A 71 15.49 -3.41 -11.58
N ILE A 72 14.67 -3.94 -10.69
CA ILE A 72 14.30 -3.31 -9.43
C ILE A 72 15.23 -3.85 -8.34
N ILE A 73 15.87 -2.96 -7.60
CA ILE A 73 16.67 -3.31 -6.43
C ILE A 73 15.78 -3.15 -5.19
N LYS A 74 15.74 -4.15 -4.32
CA LYS A 74 15.05 -4.09 -3.03
C LYS A 74 15.94 -4.62 -1.93
N ILE A 75 16.14 -3.81 -0.90
CA ILE A 75 16.87 -4.15 0.32
C ILE A 75 15.86 -4.51 1.40
N TYR A 76 16.06 -5.65 2.04
CA TYR A 76 15.28 -6.13 3.16
C TYR A 76 16.16 -6.11 4.40
N GLU A 77 15.84 -5.21 5.31
CA GLU A 77 16.56 -4.98 6.54
C GLU A 77 16.10 -5.94 7.65
N LYS A 78 17.03 -6.40 8.44
CA LYS A 78 16.81 -7.02 9.74
C LYS A 78 17.70 -6.32 10.77
N PHE A 79 17.10 -5.87 11.85
CA PHE A 79 17.81 -5.17 12.90
C PHE A 79 18.01 -6.09 14.11
N ILE A 80 19.23 -6.05 14.68
CA ILE A 80 19.55 -6.67 15.96
C ILE A 80 19.76 -5.53 16.95
N LEU A 81 18.66 -5.04 17.49
CA LEU A 81 18.68 -3.87 18.36
C LEU A 81 19.13 -4.26 19.76
N SER A 82 19.82 -3.34 20.43
CA SER A 82 20.19 -3.49 21.84
C SER A 82 18.93 -3.43 22.73
N GLY A 83 19.02 -3.99 23.94
CA GLY A 83 17.90 -4.04 24.90
C GLY A 83 17.39 -2.69 25.40
N GLN A 84 17.98 -1.58 24.95
CA GLN A 84 17.49 -0.23 25.24
C GLN A 84 16.27 0.19 24.40
N TYR A 85 16.03 -0.53 23.28
CA TYR A 85 14.87 -0.31 22.45
C TYR A 85 13.68 -1.12 22.97
N ASN A 86 12.56 -0.47 23.07
CA ASN A 86 11.24 -1.05 23.22
C ASN A 86 10.34 -0.59 22.05
N PRO A 87 9.14 -1.13 21.86
CA PRO A 87 8.26 -0.76 20.76
C PRO A 87 7.96 0.74 20.68
N GLU A 88 7.77 1.41 21.81
CA GLU A 88 7.52 2.86 21.91
C GLU A 88 8.72 3.66 21.39
N LYS A 89 9.90 3.43 21.95
CA LYS A 89 11.14 4.14 21.54
C LYS A 89 11.50 3.85 20.08
N LEU A 90 11.21 2.63 19.62
CA LEU A 90 11.40 2.32 18.21
C LEU A 90 10.49 3.19 17.35
N MET A 91 9.20 3.27 17.69
CA MET A 91 8.25 4.04 16.92
C MET A 91 8.52 5.55 16.98
N ASP A 92 8.98 6.06 18.10
CA ASP A 92 9.41 7.46 18.21
C ASP A 92 10.52 7.81 17.21
N THR A 93 11.44 6.86 16.98
CA THR A 93 12.60 7.09 16.10
C THR A 93 12.33 6.67 14.65
N TYR A 94 11.52 5.64 14.43
CA TYR A 94 11.40 4.95 13.13
C TYR A 94 10.05 5.16 12.44
N LYS A 95 9.12 5.91 13.06
CA LYS A 95 7.77 6.17 12.52
C LYS A 95 7.81 6.75 11.11
N ASP A 96 8.71 7.70 10.86
CA ASP A 96 8.83 8.34 9.53
C ASP A 96 9.27 7.35 8.45
N SER A 97 10.15 6.41 8.80
CA SER A 97 10.55 5.33 7.90
C SER A 97 9.39 4.38 7.58
N VAL A 98 8.55 4.07 8.57
CA VAL A 98 7.33 3.27 8.36
C VAL A 98 6.34 4.02 7.48
N LEU A 99 6.13 5.31 7.73
CA LEU A 99 5.26 6.16 6.91
C LEU A 99 5.74 6.23 5.46
N MET A 100 7.06 6.33 5.24
CA MET A 100 7.64 6.32 3.90
C MET A 100 7.37 5.00 3.17
N GLU A 101 7.53 3.86 3.86
CA GLU A 101 7.26 2.53 3.30
C GLU A 101 5.77 2.33 2.98
N LEU A 102 4.88 2.79 3.87
CA LEU A 102 3.43 2.75 3.64
C LEU A 102 3.02 3.61 2.45
N LYS A 103 3.62 4.80 2.30
CA LYS A 103 3.36 5.70 1.18
C LYS A 103 3.74 5.07 -0.17
N ASP A 104 4.85 4.33 -0.21
CA ASP A 104 5.29 3.60 -1.40
C ASP A 104 4.41 2.39 -1.72
N THR A 105 3.81 1.78 -0.68
CA THR A 105 3.00 0.58 -0.82
C THR A 105 1.54 0.93 -1.15
N GLU A 106 0.88 1.72 -0.30
CA GLU A 106 -0.51 2.11 -0.46
C GLU A 106 -0.81 3.42 0.29
N HIS A 107 -1.23 4.44 -0.43
CA HIS A 107 -1.50 5.77 0.12
C HIS A 107 -2.60 5.78 1.21
N MET A 108 -3.56 4.87 1.14
CA MET A 108 -4.61 4.78 2.17
C MET A 108 -4.04 4.32 3.50
N LEU A 109 -3.17 3.30 3.51
CA LEU A 109 -2.50 2.83 4.72
C LEU A 109 -1.59 3.92 5.32
N TYR A 110 -0.89 4.68 4.46
CA TYR A 110 -0.12 5.85 4.89
C TYR A 110 -1.00 6.87 5.62
N THR A 111 -2.17 7.22 5.05
CA THR A 111 -3.07 8.21 5.65
C THR A 111 -3.63 7.70 6.97
N MET A 112 -4.07 6.45 7.03
CA MET A 112 -4.56 5.80 8.25
C MET A 112 -3.50 5.82 9.35
N PHE A 113 -2.30 5.36 9.07
CA PHE A 113 -1.23 5.28 10.07
C PHE A 113 -0.70 6.65 10.49
N ARG A 114 -0.71 7.63 9.59
CA ARG A 114 -0.32 9.02 9.91
C ARG A 114 -1.27 9.64 10.93
N GLN A 115 -2.56 9.34 10.84
CA GLN A 115 -3.61 9.86 11.73
C GLN A 115 -3.83 8.98 12.97
N ALA A 116 -3.23 7.79 13.00
CA ALA A 116 -3.35 6.87 14.11
C ALA A 116 -2.56 7.34 15.33
N ASP A 117 -3.17 7.16 16.50
CA ASP A 117 -2.45 7.22 17.77
C ASP A 117 -2.02 5.82 18.19
N MET A 118 -0.91 5.73 18.91
CA MET A 118 -0.39 4.47 19.44
C MET A 118 -0.23 4.57 20.95
N GLU A 119 -0.72 3.58 21.66
CA GLU A 119 -0.53 3.39 23.09
C GLU A 119 0.22 2.09 23.34
N TYR A 120 1.03 2.08 24.38
CA TYR A 120 1.87 0.95 24.77
C TYR A 120 1.54 0.54 26.21
N PRO A 121 0.44 -0.24 26.40
CA PRO A 121 0.02 -0.65 27.74
C PRO A 121 1.06 -1.48 28.47
N ASP A 122 1.84 -2.25 27.73
CA ASP A 122 2.97 -3.05 28.20
C ASP A 122 4.01 -3.26 27.08
N GLU A 123 5.12 -3.92 27.39
CA GLU A 123 6.23 -4.15 26.44
C GLU A 123 5.87 -5.09 25.26
N GLN A 124 4.77 -5.82 25.37
CA GLN A 124 4.35 -6.82 24.38
C GLN A 124 3.06 -6.45 23.67
N THR A 125 2.46 -5.32 24.02
CA THR A 125 1.19 -4.90 23.45
C THR A 125 1.30 -3.51 22.85
N VAL A 126 0.90 -3.40 21.59
CA VAL A 126 0.74 -2.13 20.88
C VAL A 126 -0.72 -1.94 20.56
N LYS A 127 -1.31 -0.89 21.11
CA LYS A 127 -2.68 -0.51 20.85
C LYS A 127 -2.71 0.61 19.81
N LEU A 128 -3.34 0.35 18.68
CA LEU A 128 -3.48 1.27 17.56
C LEU A 128 -4.88 1.88 17.60
N ILE A 129 -4.97 3.20 17.68
CA ILE A 129 -6.24 3.92 17.71
C ILE A 129 -6.45 4.58 16.35
N LEU A 130 -7.43 4.07 15.58
CA LEU A 130 -7.78 4.54 14.25
C LEU A 130 -9.02 5.43 14.28
N GLU A 131 -9.20 6.28 13.27
CA GLU A 131 -10.48 6.95 13.06
C GLU A 131 -11.52 5.95 12.55
N ASP A 132 -12.72 5.97 13.14
CA ASP A 132 -13.82 5.08 12.73
C ASP A 132 -14.30 5.45 11.32
N SER A 133 -13.93 4.60 10.37
CA SER A 133 -14.35 4.70 8.98
C SER A 133 -14.46 3.33 8.35
N VAL A 134 -15.28 3.22 7.31
CA VAL A 134 -15.42 1.97 6.54
C VAL A 134 -14.07 1.54 5.95
N ILE A 135 -13.26 2.50 5.54
CA ILE A 135 -11.93 2.25 4.98
C ILE A 135 -11.01 1.70 6.06
N ALA A 136 -10.98 2.31 7.25
CA ALA A 136 -10.15 1.85 8.35
C ALA A 136 -10.50 0.39 8.70
N LYS A 137 -11.77 0.07 8.87
CA LYS A 137 -12.25 -1.30 9.17
C LYS A 137 -11.91 -2.32 8.07
N SER A 138 -11.86 -1.89 6.82
CA SER A 138 -11.54 -2.79 5.70
C SER A 138 -10.03 -3.01 5.50
N LYS A 139 -9.20 -2.10 6.00
CA LYS A 139 -7.75 -2.09 5.78
C LYS A 139 -6.91 -2.31 7.04
N GLU A 140 -7.54 -2.47 8.21
CA GLU A 140 -6.82 -2.65 9.47
C GLU A 140 -5.90 -3.88 9.45
N ASP A 141 -6.38 -5.02 8.97
CA ASP A 141 -5.60 -6.25 8.90
C ASP A 141 -4.35 -6.09 8.04
N GLU A 142 -4.45 -5.32 6.95
CA GLU A 142 -3.33 -5.06 6.07
C GLU A 142 -2.31 -4.12 6.73
N LEU A 143 -2.77 -3.09 7.43
CA LEU A 143 -1.93 -2.19 8.21
C LEU A 143 -1.22 -2.96 9.33
N ILE A 144 -1.95 -3.72 10.13
CA ILE A 144 -1.38 -4.56 11.21
C ILE A 144 -0.31 -5.49 10.65
N ARG A 145 -0.57 -6.17 9.54
CA ARG A 145 0.41 -7.08 8.91
C ARG A 145 1.71 -6.38 8.52
N ILE A 146 1.65 -5.12 8.07
CA ILE A 146 2.86 -4.35 7.75
C ILE A 146 3.58 -3.95 9.03
N LEU A 147 2.86 -3.47 10.04
CA LEU A 147 3.44 -3.10 11.34
C LEU A 147 4.06 -4.31 12.06
N ASP A 148 3.40 -5.47 11.98
CA ASP A 148 3.91 -6.74 12.49
C ASP A 148 5.25 -7.12 11.85
N LYS A 149 5.34 -7.01 10.52
CA LYS A 149 6.61 -7.22 9.81
C LYS A 149 7.70 -6.26 10.27
N VAL A 150 7.36 -5.00 10.52
CA VAL A 150 8.35 -4.01 10.98
C VAL A 150 8.80 -4.32 12.40
N LEU A 151 7.86 -4.47 13.33
CA LEU A 151 8.20 -4.65 14.75
C LEU A 151 8.72 -6.06 15.05
N ASN A 152 8.03 -7.09 14.61
CA ASN A 152 8.36 -8.45 14.98
C ASN A 152 9.40 -9.09 14.05
N GLU A 153 9.22 -9.03 12.72
CA GLU A 153 10.14 -9.70 11.81
C GLU A 153 11.45 -8.91 11.60
N ARG A 154 11.36 -7.58 11.40
CA ARG A 154 12.51 -6.72 11.11
C ARG A 154 13.29 -6.34 12.35
N CYS A 155 12.60 -5.93 13.42
CA CYS A 155 13.22 -5.42 14.65
C CYS A 155 13.32 -6.46 15.77
N GLY A 156 12.69 -7.64 15.62
CA GLY A 156 12.84 -8.76 16.53
C GLY A 156 12.05 -8.64 17.84
N PHE A 157 11.07 -7.74 17.91
CA PHE A 157 10.13 -7.70 19.03
C PHE A 157 9.12 -8.85 18.96
N SER A 158 8.35 -9.05 20.01
CA SER A 158 7.27 -10.05 20.07
C SER A 158 5.99 -9.37 20.54
N VAL A 159 5.54 -8.36 19.80
CA VAL A 159 4.39 -7.55 20.16
C VAL A 159 3.11 -8.07 19.52
N LYS A 160 1.99 -7.84 20.20
CA LYS A 160 0.62 -8.07 19.71
C LYS A 160 -0.04 -6.72 19.47
N PHE A 161 -0.80 -6.65 18.39
CA PHE A 161 -1.55 -5.45 18.05
C PHE A 161 -3.00 -5.59 18.50
N HIS A 162 -3.54 -4.52 19.10
CA HIS A 162 -4.95 -4.31 19.35
C HIS A 162 -5.39 -3.04 18.64
N VAL A 163 -6.55 -3.08 18.02
CA VAL A 163 -7.11 -1.91 17.32
C VAL A 163 -8.34 -1.41 18.06
N ASP A 164 -8.34 -0.14 18.37
CA ASP A 164 -9.49 0.59 18.85
C ASP A 164 -9.85 1.69 17.85
N TYR A 165 -11.09 2.12 17.90
CA TYR A 165 -11.59 3.18 17.02
C TYR A 165 -12.01 4.39 17.84
N ARG A 166 -11.59 5.56 17.37
CA ARG A 166 -12.13 6.83 17.86
C ARG A 166 -13.11 7.40 16.85
N GLU A 167 -14.08 8.16 17.32
CA GLU A 167 -14.96 8.91 16.43
C GLU A 167 -14.11 9.82 15.53
N ALA A 168 -14.39 9.79 14.22
CA ALA A 168 -13.75 10.69 13.29
C ALA A 168 -14.04 12.11 13.73
N ALA A 169 -12.99 12.94 13.86
CA ALA A 169 -13.19 14.36 14.15
C ALA A 169 -14.15 14.92 13.08
N GLU A 170 -15.26 15.50 13.53
CA GLU A 170 -16.24 16.08 12.61
C GLU A 170 -15.53 17.03 11.65
N SER A 171 -15.56 16.69 10.38
CA SER A 171 -14.91 17.48 9.35
C SER A 171 -15.57 18.87 9.36
N LYS A 172 -14.80 19.94 9.50
CA LYS A 172 -15.28 21.32 9.38
C LYS A 172 -16.10 21.55 8.10
N TYR A 173 -15.83 20.75 7.08
CA TYR A 173 -16.57 20.73 5.82
C TYR A 173 -17.99 20.16 5.98
N ARG A 174 -18.23 19.26 6.94
CA ARG A 174 -19.56 18.70 7.20
C ARG A 174 -20.49 19.75 7.79
N GLU A 175 -20.02 20.55 8.75
CA GLU A 175 -20.77 21.68 9.31
C GLU A 175 -21.06 22.74 8.26
N GLU A 176 -20.08 23.06 7.39
CA GLU A 176 -20.27 24.01 6.29
C GLU A 176 -21.25 23.48 5.24
N ASP A 177 -21.22 22.19 4.94
CA ASP A 177 -22.15 21.59 3.97
C ASP A 177 -23.55 21.42 4.56
N GLU A 178 -23.70 21.10 5.85
CA GLU A 178 -24.99 21.10 6.53
C GLU A 178 -25.59 22.50 6.59
N LEU A 179 -24.79 23.51 6.87
CA LEU A 179 -25.23 24.93 6.82
C LEU A 179 -25.68 25.34 5.41
N LYS A 180 -24.95 24.94 4.37
CA LYS A 180 -25.33 25.20 2.98
C LYS A 180 -26.63 24.47 2.60
N ILE A 181 -26.76 23.20 3.01
CA ILE A 181 -28.02 22.46 2.78
C ILE A 181 -29.21 23.13 3.49
N GLN A 182 -29.04 23.54 4.74
CA GLN A 182 -30.08 24.26 5.47
C GLN A 182 -30.44 25.58 4.79
N GLN A 183 -29.48 26.36 4.29
CA GLN A 183 -29.72 27.58 3.52
C GLN A 183 -30.47 27.31 2.22
N ILE A 184 -30.10 26.24 1.51
CA ILE A 184 -30.80 25.87 0.27
C ILE A 184 -32.24 25.45 0.56
N VAL A 185 -32.48 24.67 1.61
CA VAL A 185 -33.82 24.24 2.04
C VAL A 185 -34.67 25.46 2.47
N ALA A 186 -34.10 26.39 3.23
CA ALA A 186 -34.76 27.62 3.62
C ALA A 186 -35.14 28.47 2.39
N ASN A 187 -34.22 28.66 1.46
CA ASN A 187 -34.49 29.42 0.21
C ASN A 187 -35.54 28.74 -0.68
N ILE A 188 -35.63 27.42 -0.68
CA ILE A 188 -36.69 26.70 -1.41
C ILE A 188 -38.04 26.89 -0.71
N ALA A 189 -38.08 26.80 0.62
CA ALA A 189 -39.29 27.02 1.42
C ALA A 189 -39.82 28.41 1.24
N ASP A 190 -38.96 29.44 1.23
CA ASP A 190 -39.36 30.84 0.98
C ASP A 190 -39.93 31.05 -0.43
N ARG A 191 -39.33 30.43 -1.43
CA ARG A 191 -39.84 30.48 -2.82
C ARG A 191 -41.17 29.78 -2.98
N VAL A 192 -41.40 28.68 -2.29
CA VAL A 192 -42.67 27.96 -2.30
C VAL A 192 -43.77 28.76 -1.57
N SER A 193 -43.43 29.43 -0.47
CA SER A 193 -44.37 30.26 0.27
C SER A 193 -44.77 31.55 -0.47
N VAL A 194 -43.86 32.14 -1.25
CA VAL A 194 -44.15 33.30 -2.10
C VAL A 194 -45.01 32.88 -3.31
N ALA A 195 -44.77 31.69 -3.87
CA ALA A 195 -45.58 31.18 -4.98
C ALA A 195 -47.02 30.79 -4.58
N SER A 196 -47.26 30.50 -3.30
CA SER A 196 -48.60 30.19 -2.77
C SER A 196 -49.47 31.42 -2.50
N ASN A 197 -48.87 32.61 -2.44
CA ASN A 197 -49.63 33.87 -2.21
C ASN A 197 -50.05 34.59 -3.50
N ASP A 198 -49.64 34.12 -4.67
CA ASP A 198 -49.91 34.75 -5.95
C ASP A 198 -50.80 33.89 -6.89
N SER A 199 -51.57 32.98 -6.32
CA SER A 199 -52.49 32.14 -7.10
C SER A 199 -53.91 32.65 -7.07
N ASN A 200 -54.14 33.71 -7.86
CA ASN A 200 -55.43 33.92 -8.50
C ASN A 200 -55.18 34.21 -9.99
N GLN A 201 -55.63 33.29 -10.85
CA GLN A 201 -55.64 33.30 -12.31
C GLN A 201 -54.38 32.86 -13.06
N GLY A 202 -54.52 31.71 -13.72
CA GLY A 202 -53.68 31.30 -14.82
C GLY A 202 -53.32 29.80 -14.81
N GLU A 203 -54.08 29.05 -15.58
CA GLU A 203 -53.75 27.65 -15.96
C GLU A 203 -52.29 27.56 -16.39
N VAL A 204 -51.51 26.77 -15.70
CA VAL A 204 -50.16 26.40 -16.13
C VAL A 204 -50.09 24.87 -16.25
N GLN A 205 -49.96 24.46 -17.47
CA GLN A 205 -49.68 23.08 -17.83
C GLN A 205 -48.38 22.59 -17.13
N LEU A 206 -48.55 21.57 -16.34
CA LEU A 206 -47.49 20.89 -15.63
C LEU A 206 -46.73 20.02 -16.61
N VAL A 207 -45.52 20.42 -16.97
CA VAL A 207 -44.56 19.50 -17.60
C VAL A 207 -43.86 18.73 -16.50
N GLN A 208 -44.38 17.55 -16.26
CA GLN A 208 -43.71 16.55 -15.45
C GLN A 208 -42.46 16.08 -16.17
N LYS A 209 -41.30 16.28 -15.57
CA LYS A 209 -40.10 15.51 -15.86
C LYS A 209 -39.53 14.92 -14.57
N THR A 210 -39.96 13.79 -14.37
CA THR A 210 -39.84 12.80 -13.34
C THR A 210 -38.44 12.38 -13.04
N THR A 211 -38.14 12.38 -11.79
CA THR A 211 -37.26 11.43 -11.12
C THR A 211 -37.92 10.05 -11.07
N ALA A 212 -37.28 9.03 -11.57
CA ALA A 212 -37.68 7.64 -11.38
C ALA A 212 -36.58 6.92 -10.61
N ALA A 213 -36.83 6.75 -9.32
CA ALA A 213 -36.17 5.76 -8.50
C ALA A 213 -37.01 4.48 -8.49
N GLU A 214 -36.30 3.35 -8.54
CA GLU A 214 -36.68 2.04 -8.05
C GLU A 214 -38.04 1.42 -8.31
N LYS A 215 -38.01 0.28 -8.98
CA LYS A 215 -38.66 -0.96 -8.54
C LYS A 215 -38.10 -2.21 -9.28
N LYS A 216 -37.55 -3.12 -8.46
CA LYS A 216 -37.42 -4.55 -8.84
C LYS A 216 -38.78 -5.15 -9.16
N PRO A 217 -38.84 -6.13 -10.02
CA PRO A 217 -39.34 -7.45 -9.63
C PRO A 217 -38.51 -8.63 -10.14
N ALA A 218 -38.56 -9.72 -9.39
CA ALA A 218 -38.09 -11.07 -9.71
C ALA A 218 -39.20 -11.87 -10.44
N PRO A 219 -39.05 -13.19 -10.70
CA PRO A 219 -38.66 -13.73 -12.00
C PRO A 219 -39.77 -14.55 -12.62
N ALA A 220 -39.73 -14.84 -13.92
CA ALA A 220 -40.48 -15.94 -14.54
C ALA A 220 -39.83 -16.43 -15.86
N GLU A 221 -39.41 -17.68 -15.79
CA GLU A 221 -39.54 -18.78 -16.78
C GLU A 221 -39.19 -18.59 -18.26
N ASN A 222 -38.29 -19.50 -18.67
CA ASN A 222 -37.96 -19.99 -20.00
C ASN A 222 -39.19 -20.47 -20.80
N PRO A 223 -39.17 -20.51 -22.16
CA PRO A 223 -38.68 -21.73 -22.77
C PRO A 223 -37.89 -21.60 -24.10
N LYS A 224 -36.93 -22.54 -24.23
CA LYS A 224 -36.47 -23.31 -25.40
C LYS A 224 -36.66 -22.77 -26.83
N ALA A 225 -35.56 -22.70 -27.60
CA ALA A 225 -35.22 -23.68 -28.66
C ALA A 225 -34.12 -23.12 -29.58
N SER A 226 -33.13 -23.98 -29.80
CA SER A 226 -32.39 -24.35 -31.00
C SER A 226 -31.74 -23.28 -31.88
N GLU A 227 -30.42 -23.35 -31.99
CA GLU A 227 -29.66 -23.86 -33.14
C GLU A 227 -28.15 -23.62 -32.98
N LYS A 228 -27.37 -24.67 -33.21
CA LYS A 228 -25.93 -24.72 -33.50
C LYS A 228 -25.80 -24.78 -35.04
N PRO A 229 -24.60 -24.76 -35.64
CA PRO A 229 -23.24 -24.33 -35.23
C PRO A 229 -22.49 -23.55 -36.33
N ALA A 230 -21.37 -22.93 -35.98
CA ALA A 230 -20.30 -22.74 -36.96
C ALA A 230 -18.92 -22.79 -36.29
N SER A 231 -18.20 -23.80 -36.70
CA SER A 231 -16.79 -24.07 -36.41
C SER A 231 -15.87 -23.01 -36.98
N PHE A 232 -14.84 -22.58 -36.20
CA PHE A 232 -13.67 -21.96 -36.81
C PHE A 232 -12.38 -22.57 -36.26
N ASN A 233 -11.58 -23.03 -37.20
CA ASN A 233 -10.37 -23.80 -37.12
C ASN A 233 -9.25 -23.14 -36.34
N LYS A 234 -8.55 -23.96 -35.57
CA LYS A 234 -7.24 -23.81 -35.03
C LYS A 234 -6.19 -24.16 -36.09
N PRO A 235 -5.08 -23.46 -36.25
CA PRO A 235 -3.88 -24.07 -36.80
C PRO A 235 -2.87 -24.41 -35.68
N GLU A 236 -2.63 -25.70 -35.57
CA GLU A 236 -1.45 -26.26 -34.88
C GLU A 236 -0.17 -25.79 -35.57
N LYS A 237 0.78 -25.27 -34.80
CA LYS A 237 2.20 -25.19 -35.19
C LYS A 237 3.03 -26.14 -34.36
N ARG A 238 3.41 -27.20 -35.03
CA ARG A 238 4.44 -28.20 -34.72
C ARG A 238 5.75 -27.49 -34.41
N PHE A 239 6.31 -27.72 -33.22
CA PHE A 239 7.70 -27.38 -32.95
C PHE A 239 8.56 -28.65 -33.01
N GLU A 240 9.45 -28.67 -33.96
CA GLU A 240 10.47 -29.68 -34.14
C GLU A 240 11.53 -29.63 -33.03
N LYS A 241 11.89 -30.80 -32.58
CA LYS A 241 13.01 -31.06 -31.67
C LYS A 241 14.36 -30.86 -32.44
N GLY A 242 15.07 -29.78 -32.13
CA GLY A 242 16.46 -29.63 -32.49
C GLY A 242 17.37 -29.91 -31.28
N GLY A 243 18.04 -31.06 -31.31
CA GLY A 243 19.04 -31.41 -30.31
C GLY A 243 20.28 -30.55 -30.45
N PHE A 244 20.77 -30.05 -29.36
CA PHE A 244 22.08 -29.38 -29.31
C PHE A 244 23.03 -30.21 -28.43
N GLN A 245 23.93 -30.91 -29.13
CA GLN A 245 24.99 -31.71 -28.50
C GLN A 245 26.04 -30.80 -27.85
N ARG A 246 26.42 -31.19 -26.64
CA ARG A 246 27.57 -30.67 -25.88
C ARG A 246 28.87 -31.01 -26.56
N ARG A 247 29.72 -30.04 -26.78
CA ARG A 247 31.16 -30.26 -27.02
C ARG A 247 31.95 -29.63 -25.88
N PHE A 248 32.41 -30.49 -24.97
CA PHE A 248 33.51 -30.16 -24.06
C PHE A 248 34.82 -30.33 -24.82
N GLN A 249 35.63 -29.30 -24.88
CA GLN A 249 37.05 -29.42 -25.16
C GLN A 249 37.83 -29.04 -23.91
N LYS A 250 38.51 -30.05 -23.35
CA LYS A 250 39.68 -29.92 -22.47
C LYS A 250 40.82 -29.30 -23.26
N LYS A 251 41.52 -28.33 -22.70
CA LYS A 251 42.95 -28.07 -23.02
C LYS A 251 43.71 -27.91 -21.72
N SER A 252 44.78 -28.66 -21.75
CA SER A 252 45.89 -28.83 -20.83
C SER A 252 46.49 -27.55 -20.32
#